data_6ef9ddb31b976ecf2602fffd3824a633
#
_entry.id   6ef9ddb31b976ecf2602fffd3824a633
#
_cell.length_a   1.000
_cell.length_b   1.000
_cell.length_c   1.000
_cell.angle_alpha   90.00
_cell.angle_beta   90.00
_cell.angle_gamma   90.00
#
_symmetry.space_group_name_H-M   'P 1'
#
loop_
_entity.id
_entity.type
_entity.pdbx_description
1 polymer ?
#
loop_
_entity_poly.entity_id
_entity_poly.type
_entity_poly.pdbx_seq_one_letter_code
_entity_poly.pdbx_strand_id
1 'polypeptide(L)'
;MKKFILAFIGLFLILSSTIPIKAEELNEKIILIDPGHGGIDGGAISKNGTVEKDINLEIDLKLRESLEDKGYKVFMTRECDRGLY
;
A
#
# COMPACT_ATOMS: atom_id res chain seq x y z
N MET A 1 -40.06 28.58 -24.64
CA MET A 1 -39.74 28.36 -23.23
C MET A 1 -39.48 26.90 -22.88
N LYS A 2 -40.26 25.94 -23.36
CA LYS A 2 -40.05 24.51 -23.05
C LYS A 2 -38.72 23.95 -23.53
N LYS A 3 -38.16 24.42 -24.65
CA LYS A 3 -36.89 23.98 -25.20
C LYS A 3 -35.69 24.36 -24.34
N PHE A 4 -35.71 25.50 -23.66
CA PHE A 4 -34.61 25.94 -22.80
C PHE A 4 -34.54 25.17 -21.47
N ILE A 5 -35.68 24.75 -20.94
CA ILE A 5 -35.77 23.98 -19.69
C ILE A 5 -35.16 22.57 -19.89
N LEU A 6 -35.44 21.91 -21.02
CA LEU A 6 -34.91 20.59 -21.33
C LEU A 6 -33.39 20.61 -21.53
N ALA A 7 -32.84 21.64 -22.19
CA ALA A 7 -31.40 21.79 -22.36
C ALA A 7 -30.68 22.01 -21.02
N PHE A 8 -31.28 22.75 -20.10
CA PHE A 8 -30.74 23.02 -18.78
C PHE A 8 -30.70 21.77 -17.90
N ILE A 9 -31.75 20.94 -17.95
CA ILE A 9 -31.80 19.66 -17.24
C ILE A 9 -30.74 18.68 -17.78
N GLY A 10 -30.59 18.62 -19.10
CA GLY A 10 -29.56 17.79 -19.73
C GLY A 10 -28.12 18.17 -19.32
N LEU A 11 -27.81 19.45 -19.23
CA LEU A 11 -26.51 19.94 -18.77
C LEU A 11 -26.27 19.60 -17.30
N PHE A 12 -27.26 19.69 -16.46
CA PHE A 12 -27.18 19.34 -15.05
C PHE A 12 -26.90 17.84 -14.86
N LEU A 13 -27.56 16.97 -15.63
CA LEU A 13 -27.30 15.51 -15.58
C LEU A 13 -25.89 15.13 -16.02
N ILE A 14 -25.34 15.81 -17.03
CA ILE A 14 -23.93 15.58 -17.47
C ILE A 14 -22.95 15.98 -16.38
N LEU A 15 -23.16 17.09 -15.69
CA LEU A 15 -22.29 17.54 -14.60
C LEU A 15 -22.36 16.61 -13.39
N SER A 16 -23.51 16.03 -13.09
CA SER A 16 -23.67 15.10 -11.96
C SER A 16 -23.02 13.72 -12.23
N SER A 17 -22.89 13.29 -13.48
CA SER A 17 -22.27 12.00 -13.83
C SER A 17 -20.74 11.97 -13.66
N THR A 18 -20.09 13.12 -13.48
CA THR A 18 -18.64 13.19 -13.28
C THR A 18 -18.19 13.08 -11.82
N ILE A 19 -19.11 13.15 -10.86
CA ILE A 19 -18.81 13.15 -9.43
C ILE A 19 -18.39 11.77 -8.88
N PRO A 20 -18.95 10.61 -9.31
CA PRO A 20 -18.62 9.30 -8.74
C PRO A 20 -17.21 8.80 -9.00
N ILE A 21 -16.48 9.31 -9.99
CA ILE A 21 -15.15 8.84 -10.37
C ILE A 21 -14.11 9.10 -9.28
N LYS A 22 -14.24 10.17 -8.51
CA LYS A 22 -13.31 10.50 -7.42
C LYS A 22 -13.42 9.59 -6.21
N ALA A 23 -14.54 8.89 -6.02
CA ALA A 23 -14.72 7.98 -4.89
C ALA A 23 -13.87 6.71 -5.01
N GLU A 24 -13.53 6.26 -6.21
CA GLU A 24 -12.67 5.10 -6.44
C GLU A 24 -11.19 5.40 -6.14
N GLU A 25 -10.74 6.63 -6.34
CA GLU A 25 -9.37 7.04 -6.03
C GLU A 25 -9.06 7.06 -4.53
N LEU A 26 -10.08 7.09 -3.68
CA LEU A 26 -9.93 7.09 -2.23
C LEU A 26 -9.77 5.68 -1.64
N ASN A 27 -9.95 4.62 -2.44
CA ASN A 27 -9.76 3.24 -2.01
C ASN A 27 -8.28 2.85 -2.11
N GLU A 28 -7.46 3.37 -1.20
CA GLU A 28 -6.07 2.95 -1.07
C GLU A 28 -6.00 1.51 -0.56
N LYS A 29 -5.23 0.67 -1.24
CA LYS A 29 -4.89 -0.65 -0.74
C LYS A 29 -3.73 -0.52 0.22
N ILE A 30 -3.93 -1.00 1.43
CA ILE A 30 -2.95 -0.95 2.50
C ILE A 30 -2.41 -2.37 2.71
N ILE A 31 -1.09 -2.50 2.76
CA ILE A 31 -0.40 -3.76 2.99
C ILE A 31 0.46 -3.61 4.24
N LEU A 32 0.39 -4.59 5.13
CA LEU A 32 1.27 -4.69 6.29
C LEU A 32 2.28 -5.80 6.03
N ILE A 33 3.57 -5.50 6.17
CA ILE A 33 4.66 -6.45 6.08
C ILE A 33 5.24 -6.66 7.48
N ASP A 34 5.36 -7.91 7.89
CA ASP A 34 5.94 -8.30 9.16
C ASP A 34 7.19 -9.15 8.93
N PRO A 35 8.40 -8.54 8.84
CA PRO A 35 9.63 -9.28 8.69
C PRO A 35 9.87 -10.22 9.87
N GLY A 36 9.97 -11.52 9.59
CA GLY A 36 10.17 -12.54 10.61
C GLY A 36 11.48 -12.38 11.37
N HIS A 37 11.46 -12.71 12.66
CA HIS A 37 12.59 -12.59 13.60
C HIS A 37 13.03 -11.13 13.77
N GLY A 38 14.06 -10.89 14.52
CA GLY A 38 14.61 -9.55 14.76
C GLY A 38 15.11 -9.35 16.17
N GLY A 39 16.01 -8.40 16.37
CA GLY A 39 16.65 -8.15 17.65
C GLY A 39 17.41 -9.37 18.16
N ILE A 40 17.07 -9.84 19.36
CA ILE A 40 17.70 -11.03 19.98
C ILE A 40 17.30 -12.31 19.23
N ASP A 41 16.07 -12.38 18.69
CA ASP A 41 15.63 -13.51 17.87
C ASP A 41 16.16 -13.38 16.44
N GLY A 42 17.28 -14.02 16.16
CA GLY A 42 17.91 -14.02 14.85
C GLY A 42 17.33 -15.04 13.88
N GLY A 43 16.59 -16.04 14.35
CA GLY A 43 16.20 -17.19 13.56
C GLY A 43 17.38 -18.11 13.24
N ALA A 44 17.32 -18.81 12.11
CA ALA A 44 18.39 -19.71 11.68
C ALA A 44 19.67 -18.95 11.27
N ILE A 45 20.78 -19.61 11.42
CA ILE A 45 22.09 -19.09 10.98
C ILE A 45 22.67 -20.08 9.97
N SER A 46 23.07 -19.60 8.80
CA SER A 46 23.67 -20.42 7.76
C SER A 46 25.13 -20.74 8.08
N LYS A 47 25.74 -21.68 7.33
CA LYS A 47 27.14 -22.06 7.51
C LYS A 47 28.11 -20.91 7.31
N ASN A 48 27.79 -19.93 6.50
CA ASN A 48 28.62 -18.74 6.24
C ASN A 48 28.34 -17.58 7.21
N GLY A 49 27.50 -17.80 8.23
CA GLY A 49 27.19 -16.79 9.23
C GLY A 49 26.04 -15.86 8.88
N THR A 50 25.33 -16.07 7.79
CA THR A 50 24.15 -15.29 7.44
C THR A 50 22.99 -15.59 8.39
N VAL A 51 22.39 -14.55 8.96
CA VAL A 51 21.32 -14.66 9.96
C VAL A 51 19.98 -14.45 9.26
N GLU A 52 18.99 -15.31 9.56
CA GLU A 52 17.67 -15.31 8.93
C GLU A 52 16.96 -13.98 9.07
N LYS A 53 17.04 -13.32 10.24
CA LYS A 53 16.38 -12.02 10.47
C LYS A 53 16.86 -10.93 9.49
N ASP A 54 18.13 -10.98 9.08
CA ASP A 54 18.71 -10.01 8.17
C ASP A 54 18.23 -10.25 6.74
N ILE A 55 18.12 -11.50 6.33
CA ILE A 55 17.56 -11.88 5.03
C ILE A 55 16.09 -11.49 4.95
N ASN A 56 15.33 -11.78 6.00
CA ASN A 56 13.90 -11.43 6.05
C ASN A 56 13.70 -9.93 5.91
N LEU A 57 14.47 -9.14 6.62
CA LEU A 57 14.39 -7.68 6.53
C LEU A 57 14.77 -7.18 5.13
N GLU A 58 15.85 -7.67 4.56
CA GLU A 58 16.30 -7.26 3.23
C GLU A 58 15.27 -7.56 2.15
N ILE A 59 14.70 -8.77 2.15
CA ILE A 59 13.67 -9.17 1.20
C ILE A 59 12.43 -8.31 1.36
N ASP A 60 12.01 -8.07 2.59
CA ASP A 60 10.78 -7.33 2.87
C ASP A 60 10.93 -5.84 2.57
N LEU A 61 12.11 -5.25 2.73
CA LEU A 61 12.38 -3.89 2.29
C LEU A 61 12.29 -3.76 0.76
N LYS A 62 12.80 -4.73 0.03
CA LYS A 62 12.67 -4.77 -1.43
C LYS A 62 11.23 -4.98 -1.87
N LEU A 63 10.50 -5.82 -1.17
CA LEU A 63 9.08 -6.03 -1.42
C LEU A 63 8.27 -4.75 -1.20
N ARG A 64 8.54 -4.02 -0.13
CA ARG A 64 7.91 -2.72 0.14
C ARG A 64 8.11 -1.77 -1.04
N GLU A 65 9.34 -1.62 -1.51
CA GLU A 65 9.65 -0.75 -2.64
C GLU A 65 8.85 -1.12 -3.88
N SER A 66 8.80 -2.40 -4.23
CA SER A 66 8.04 -2.90 -5.37
C SER A 66 6.54 -2.63 -5.25
N LEU A 67 5.98 -2.78 -4.06
CA LEU A 67 4.56 -2.55 -3.80
C LEU A 67 4.21 -1.06 -3.82
N GLU A 68 5.07 -0.22 -3.25
CA GLU A 68 4.89 1.24 -3.29
C GLU A 68 4.95 1.78 -4.72
N ASP A 69 5.83 1.23 -5.55
CA ASP A 69 5.91 1.58 -6.98
C ASP A 69 4.62 1.24 -7.73
N LYS A 70 3.88 0.25 -7.26
CA LYS A 70 2.57 -0.15 -7.82
C LYS A 70 1.40 0.65 -7.24
N GLY A 71 1.66 1.58 -6.34
CA GLY A 71 0.63 2.44 -5.75
C GLY A 71 0.01 1.92 -4.47
N TYR A 72 0.55 0.87 -3.86
CA TYR A 72 0.11 0.40 -2.55
C TYR A 72 0.71 1.24 -1.44
N LYS A 73 -0.04 1.42 -0.36
CA LYS A 73 0.48 1.98 0.87
C LYS A 73 0.96 0.83 1.76
N VAL A 74 2.24 0.87 2.15
CA VAL A 74 2.89 -0.23 2.87
C VAL A 74 3.32 0.24 4.24
N PHE A 75 2.95 -0.54 5.26
CA PHE A 75 3.45 -0.41 6.62
C PHE A 75 4.30 -1.63 6.95
N MET A 76 5.34 -1.44 7.73
CA MET A 76 6.20 -2.51 8.22
C MET A 76 6.22 -2.52 9.73
N THR A 77 6.22 -3.72 10.33
CA THR A 77 6.33 -3.86 11.79
C THR A 77 7.73 -3.51 12.29
N ARG A 78 8.75 -3.66 11.43
CA ARG A 78 10.11 -3.14 11.68
C ARG A 78 10.78 -2.78 10.36
N GLU A 79 11.65 -1.80 10.39
CA GLU A 79 12.45 -1.34 9.25
C GLU A 79 13.95 -1.51 9.51
N CYS A 80 14.32 -2.03 10.66
CA CYS A 80 15.67 -2.28 11.10
C CYS A 80 15.75 -3.57 11.91
N ASP A 81 16.94 -3.90 12.42
CA ASP A 81 17.18 -5.10 13.22
C ASP A 81 16.70 -4.92 14.67
N ARG A 82 15.41 -4.68 14.86
CA ARG A 82 14.80 -4.72 16.19
C ARG A 82 13.71 -5.78 16.23
N GLY A 83 13.57 -6.43 17.38
CA GLY A 83 12.47 -7.35 17.63
C GLY A 83 11.19 -6.61 17.99
N LEU A 84 10.09 -7.34 18.00
CA LEU A 84 8.80 -6.85 18.49
C LEU A 84 8.75 -6.81 20.03
N TYR A 85 9.71 -7.43 20.68
CA TYR A 85 9.81 -7.56 22.13
C TYR A 85 11.12 -7.00 22.65
#